data_50a3c45be49d8604c3959ff989ff466f
#
_entry.id   50a3c45be49d8604c3959ff989ff466f
#
_cell.length_a   1.000
_cell.length_b   1.000
_cell.length_c   1.000
_cell.angle_alpha   90.00
_cell.angle_beta   90.00
_cell.angle_gamma   90.00
#
_symmetry.space_group_name_H-M   'P 1'
#
loop_
_entity.id
_entity.type
_entity.pdbx_description
1 polymer ?
#
loop_
_entity_poly.entity_id
_entity_poly.type
_entity_poly.pdbx_seq_one_letter_code
_entity_poly.pdbx_strand_id
1 'polypeptide(L)'
;MKGSMTSPGGIVLASWGQVWNLVSRADIVLHVLDARDPISTLSRRLINIIEKKNKKLIIVINKADLVPRSVAEEWKEYFEEQGYTAVYIAASKHMGTLKLRRAIKRTAPVLPVVVAVVGYPKVGKSSIINALKGRHSASTSPYPGSPGYTRHFQLYRVDSKILMIDTPGIIPVEGDEVEKLIRGYPPEKLEDPVRPAIILIEKILKYNPNAFLHAYGIETQDPVKILEEIAVRRGWFYKITKEPLIEEAARAIIRDYHDGKIRFYIRPPTALSK
;
A
#
# COMPACT_ATOMS: atom_id res chain seq x y z
N MET A 1 -25.69 14.41 -3.18
CA MET A 1 -24.96 14.25 -1.92
C MET A 1 -24.97 12.78 -1.54
N LYS A 2 -23.92 12.02 -1.81
CA LYS A 2 -23.68 10.69 -1.23
C LYS A 2 -22.31 10.77 -0.58
N GLY A 3 -22.34 10.84 0.77
CA GLY A 3 -21.19 11.05 1.62
C GLY A 3 -20.15 9.93 1.52
N SER A 4 -18.93 10.25 1.90
CA SER A 4 -17.87 9.29 2.21
C SER A 4 -18.45 8.24 3.17
N MET A 5 -18.36 6.96 2.82
CA MET A 5 -18.65 5.87 3.77
C MET A 5 -17.58 5.92 4.87
N THR A 6 -17.86 6.64 5.92
CA THR A 6 -17.09 6.56 7.17
C THR A 6 -17.64 5.40 7.96
N SER A 7 -16.97 4.26 7.93
CA SER A 7 -17.13 3.28 9.00
C SER A 7 -16.73 3.94 10.33
N PRO A 8 -17.45 3.75 11.44
CA PRO A 8 -17.10 4.36 12.72
C PRO A 8 -15.68 3.94 13.10
N GLY A 9 -14.74 4.86 12.97
CA GLY A 9 -13.34 4.67 13.33
C GLY A 9 -12.41 4.08 12.28
N GLY A 10 -12.85 3.85 11.04
CA GLY A 10 -12.03 3.36 9.94
C GLY A 10 -11.12 4.43 9.30
N ILE A 11 -10.23 3.99 8.42
CA ILE A 11 -9.45 4.88 7.56
C ILE A 11 -10.43 5.56 6.58
N VAL A 12 -10.30 6.87 6.39
CA VAL A 12 -11.12 7.58 5.39
C VAL A 12 -10.74 7.10 3.99
N LEU A 13 -11.62 6.34 3.39
CA LEU A 13 -11.46 5.85 2.02
C LEU A 13 -12.13 6.84 1.05
N ALA A 14 -11.50 7.07 -0.09
CA ALA A 14 -12.14 7.81 -1.17
C ALA A 14 -13.28 6.97 -1.76
N SER A 15 -14.42 7.60 -2.03
CA SER A 15 -15.46 6.94 -2.84
C SER A 15 -14.94 6.73 -4.28
N TRP A 16 -15.49 5.75 -5.00
CA TRP A 16 -15.09 5.54 -6.41
C TRP A 16 -15.36 6.75 -7.30
N GLY A 17 -16.36 7.58 -6.96
CA GLY A 17 -16.58 8.86 -7.62
C GLY A 17 -15.44 9.87 -7.39
N GLN A 18 -14.89 9.91 -6.17
CA GLN A 18 -13.71 10.73 -5.86
C GLN A 18 -12.47 10.23 -6.58
N VAL A 19 -12.28 8.89 -6.64
CA VAL A 19 -11.18 8.26 -7.40
C VAL A 19 -11.28 8.59 -8.89
N TRP A 20 -12.50 8.51 -9.46
CA TRP A 20 -12.76 8.88 -10.84
C TRP A 20 -12.38 10.34 -11.13
N ASN A 21 -12.77 11.27 -10.25
CA ASN A 21 -12.42 12.68 -10.37
C ASN A 21 -10.89 12.91 -10.24
N LEU A 22 -10.24 12.21 -9.31
CA LEU A 22 -8.79 12.28 -9.12
C LEU A 22 -8.05 11.81 -10.39
N VAL A 23 -8.41 10.65 -10.93
CA VAL A 23 -7.84 10.09 -12.16
C VAL A 23 -8.07 11.02 -13.34
N SER A 24 -9.26 11.63 -13.46
CA SER A 24 -9.57 12.55 -14.56
C SER A 24 -8.64 13.76 -14.61
N ARG A 25 -8.13 14.21 -13.47
CA ARG A 25 -7.27 15.41 -13.33
C ARG A 25 -5.77 15.10 -13.49
N ALA A 26 -5.38 13.85 -13.37
CA ALA A 26 -4.00 13.42 -13.54
C ALA A 26 -3.71 13.13 -15.02
N ASP A 27 -2.45 13.26 -15.42
CA ASP A 27 -1.92 12.76 -16.68
C ASP A 27 -1.38 11.35 -16.49
N ILE A 28 -0.76 11.11 -15.32
CA ILE A 28 -0.22 9.82 -14.90
C ILE A 28 -0.79 9.44 -13.55
N VAL A 29 -1.19 8.18 -13.40
CA VAL A 29 -1.57 7.59 -12.13
C VAL A 29 -0.48 6.60 -11.68
N LEU A 30 0.06 6.81 -10.49
CA LEU A 30 0.92 5.85 -9.82
C LEU A 30 0.04 4.91 -9.01
N HIS A 31 -0.11 3.66 -9.46
CA HIS A 31 -0.79 2.62 -8.70
C HIS A 31 0.22 1.94 -7.78
N VAL A 32 0.10 2.18 -6.48
CA VAL A 32 1.07 1.71 -5.48
C VAL A 32 0.65 0.36 -4.94
N LEU A 33 1.57 -0.61 -5.03
CA LEU A 33 1.43 -1.98 -4.56
C LEU A 33 2.45 -2.28 -3.46
N ASP A 34 2.17 -3.29 -2.63
CA ASP A 34 3.09 -3.80 -1.60
C ASP A 34 3.95 -4.92 -2.21
N ALA A 35 5.28 -4.78 -2.20
CA ALA A 35 6.22 -5.72 -2.82
C ALA A 35 6.14 -7.15 -2.27
N ARG A 36 5.63 -7.33 -1.05
CA ARG A 36 5.49 -8.66 -0.43
C ARG A 36 4.40 -9.50 -1.10
N ASP A 37 3.34 -8.84 -1.57
CA ASP A 37 2.21 -9.44 -2.27
C ASP A 37 1.55 -8.39 -3.17
N PRO A 38 2.12 -8.11 -4.35
CA PRO A 38 1.59 -7.10 -5.25
C PRO A 38 0.18 -7.39 -5.74
N ILE A 39 -0.16 -8.67 -5.97
CA ILE A 39 -1.48 -9.04 -6.49
C ILE A 39 -2.59 -8.74 -5.49
N SER A 40 -2.40 -9.01 -4.20
CA SER A 40 -3.41 -8.70 -3.18
C SER A 40 -3.67 -7.20 -3.04
N THR A 41 -2.75 -6.36 -3.51
CA THR A 41 -2.85 -4.89 -3.44
C THR A 41 -3.15 -4.24 -4.79
N LEU A 42 -3.34 -5.04 -5.85
CA LEU A 42 -3.72 -4.59 -7.18
C LEU A 42 -5.24 -4.37 -7.27
N SER A 43 -5.67 -3.18 -7.61
CA SER A 43 -7.09 -2.90 -7.90
C SER A 43 -7.34 -2.91 -9.41
N ARG A 44 -8.03 -3.94 -9.89
CA ARG A 44 -8.47 -4.04 -11.29
C ARG A 44 -9.46 -2.94 -11.65
N ARG A 45 -10.30 -2.53 -10.69
CA ARG A 45 -11.26 -1.45 -10.89
C ARG A 45 -10.57 -0.11 -11.11
N LEU A 46 -9.46 0.16 -10.39
CA LEU A 46 -8.66 1.36 -10.63
C LEU A 46 -8.06 1.32 -12.04
N ILE A 47 -7.49 0.20 -12.46
CA ILE A 47 -6.92 0.03 -13.81
C ILE A 47 -7.99 0.34 -14.86
N ASN A 48 -9.18 -0.26 -14.75
CA ASN A 48 -10.29 0.00 -15.66
C ASN A 48 -10.71 1.48 -15.71
N ILE A 49 -10.65 2.19 -14.57
CA ILE A 49 -10.94 3.64 -14.55
C ILE A 49 -9.86 4.42 -15.30
N ILE A 50 -8.59 4.07 -15.12
CA ILE A 50 -7.45 4.72 -15.77
C ILE A 50 -7.55 4.54 -17.30
N GLU A 51 -7.83 3.32 -17.74
CA GLU A 51 -8.01 2.98 -19.16
C GLU A 51 -9.20 3.75 -19.78
N LYS A 52 -10.38 3.72 -19.13
CA LYS A 52 -11.56 4.48 -19.57
C LYS A 52 -11.31 5.97 -19.67
N LYS A 53 -10.40 6.51 -18.88
CA LYS A 53 -9.99 7.93 -18.91
C LYS A 53 -8.82 8.20 -19.84
N ASN A 54 -8.31 7.19 -20.54
CA ASN A 54 -7.13 7.28 -21.40
C ASN A 54 -5.94 7.96 -20.70
N LYS A 55 -5.71 7.59 -19.42
CA LYS A 55 -4.61 8.12 -18.62
C LYS A 55 -3.44 7.14 -18.61
N LYS A 56 -2.24 7.64 -18.38
CA LYS A 56 -1.05 6.80 -18.27
C LYS A 56 -0.99 6.16 -16.88
N LEU A 57 -0.61 4.89 -16.82
CA LEU A 57 -0.45 4.12 -15.58
C LEU A 57 1.02 3.76 -15.39
N ILE A 58 1.50 3.93 -14.16
CA ILE A 58 2.76 3.35 -13.69
C ILE A 58 2.46 2.50 -12.46
N ILE A 59 2.80 1.22 -12.51
CA ILE A 59 2.77 0.34 -11.34
C ILE A 59 3.99 0.63 -10.47
N VAL A 60 3.77 0.99 -9.22
CA VAL A 60 4.84 1.28 -8.26
C VAL A 60 4.84 0.22 -7.17
N ILE A 61 5.78 -0.71 -7.25
CA ILE A 61 5.98 -1.81 -6.29
C ILE A 61 6.80 -1.24 -5.13
N ASN A 62 6.12 -0.82 -4.05
CA ASN A 62 6.76 -0.20 -2.89
C ASN A 62 7.08 -1.21 -1.79
N LYS A 63 7.88 -0.81 -0.81
CA LYS A 63 8.43 -1.65 0.26
C LYS A 63 9.36 -2.75 -0.27
N ALA A 64 10.08 -2.48 -1.35
CA ALA A 64 11.04 -3.42 -1.95
C ALA A 64 12.20 -3.78 -1.03
N ASP A 65 12.41 -3.04 0.06
CA ASP A 65 13.34 -3.36 1.15
C ASP A 65 12.89 -4.55 2.02
N LEU A 66 11.64 -4.97 1.93
CA LEU A 66 11.08 -6.10 2.68
C LEU A 66 11.17 -7.42 1.94
N VAL A 67 11.64 -7.42 0.70
CA VAL A 67 11.78 -8.61 -0.15
C VAL A 67 13.19 -8.70 -0.74
N PRO A 68 13.66 -9.89 -1.14
CA PRO A 68 14.89 -10.01 -1.92
C PRO A 68 14.82 -9.19 -3.21
N ARG A 69 15.95 -8.59 -3.62
CA ARG A 69 15.99 -7.77 -4.85
C ARG A 69 15.55 -8.54 -6.08
N SER A 70 15.89 -9.83 -6.17
CA SER A 70 15.46 -10.70 -7.26
C SER A 70 13.93 -10.79 -7.36
N VAL A 71 13.25 -10.90 -6.22
CA VAL A 71 11.77 -10.96 -6.16
C VAL A 71 11.15 -9.64 -6.59
N ALA A 72 11.74 -8.51 -6.19
CA ALA A 72 11.26 -7.20 -6.64
C ALA A 72 11.46 -7.01 -8.16
N GLU A 73 12.56 -7.53 -8.73
CA GLU A 73 12.80 -7.52 -10.18
C GLU A 73 11.84 -8.44 -10.91
N GLU A 74 11.64 -9.68 -10.43
CA GLU A 74 10.65 -10.64 -10.98
C GLU A 74 9.24 -10.02 -11.05
N TRP A 75 8.80 -9.32 -10.01
CA TRP A 75 7.50 -8.65 -10.02
C TRP A 75 7.44 -7.49 -11.01
N LYS A 76 8.53 -6.73 -11.15
CA LYS A 76 8.60 -5.68 -12.16
C LYS A 76 8.48 -6.27 -13.57
N GLU A 77 9.25 -7.31 -13.88
CA GLU A 77 9.21 -8.03 -15.16
C GLU A 77 7.81 -8.58 -15.44
N TYR A 78 7.18 -9.21 -14.43
CA TYR A 78 5.83 -9.73 -14.54
C TYR A 78 4.79 -8.67 -14.99
N PHE A 79 4.88 -7.45 -14.45
CA PHE A 79 3.98 -6.37 -14.88
C PHE A 79 4.38 -5.78 -16.25
N GLU A 80 5.66 -5.74 -16.56
CA GLU A 80 6.15 -5.28 -17.87
C GLU A 80 5.73 -6.22 -19.00
N GLU A 81 5.74 -7.54 -18.77
CA GLU A 81 5.23 -8.53 -19.71
C GLU A 81 3.71 -8.38 -19.99
N GLN A 82 2.96 -7.83 -19.04
CA GLN A 82 1.55 -7.49 -19.21
C GLN A 82 1.34 -6.12 -19.87
N GLY A 83 2.40 -5.45 -20.31
CA GLY A 83 2.34 -4.16 -21.00
C GLY A 83 2.31 -2.93 -20.08
N TYR A 84 2.49 -3.09 -18.76
CA TYR A 84 2.52 -1.97 -17.84
C TYR A 84 3.92 -1.40 -17.69
N THR A 85 4.05 -0.09 -17.48
CA THR A 85 5.28 0.48 -16.96
C THR A 85 5.36 0.18 -15.46
N ALA A 86 6.41 -0.52 -15.02
CA ALA A 86 6.58 -0.91 -13.61
C ALA A 86 7.92 -0.42 -13.04
N VAL A 87 7.90 -0.03 -11.76
CA VAL A 87 9.09 0.38 -11.00
C VAL A 87 8.97 -0.15 -9.57
N TYR A 88 10.03 -0.78 -9.04
CA TYR A 88 10.09 -1.10 -7.62
C TYR A 88 10.94 -0.09 -6.84
N ILE A 89 10.48 0.25 -5.64
CA ILE A 89 11.10 1.24 -4.76
C ILE A 89 10.97 0.86 -3.29
N ALA A 90 11.81 1.43 -2.44
CA ALA A 90 11.63 1.46 -1.00
C ALA A 90 11.56 2.91 -0.54
N ALA A 91 10.35 3.48 -0.58
CA ALA A 91 10.16 4.92 -0.40
C ALA A 91 10.59 5.41 0.99
N SER A 92 10.40 4.61 2.05
CA SER A 92 10.85 4.90 3.42
C SER A 92 12.37 4.96 3.56
N LYS A 93 13.10 4.29 2.65
CA LYS A 93 14.57 4.29 2.58
C LYS A 93 15.11 5.21 1.48
N HIS A 94 14.26 5.98 0.81
CA HIS A 94 14.59 6.79 -0.35
C HIS A 94 15.25 6.02 -1.52
N MET A 95 15.10 4.68 -1.55
CA MET A 95 15.66 3.83 -2.61
C MET A 95 14.75 3.79 -3.82
N GLY A 96 15.32 3.97 -5.00
CA GLY A 96 14.58 3.89 -6.28
C GLY A 96 13.82 5.16 -6.67
N THR A 97 13.83 6.23 -5.86
CA THR A 97 13.11 7.49 -6.12
C THR A 97 13.52 8.15 -7.43
N LEU A 98 14.81 8.10 -7.78
CA LEU A 98 15.31 8.63 -9.06
C LEU A 98 14.80 7.79 -10.25
N LYS A 99 14.70 6.47 -10.10
CA LYS A 99 14.11 5.59 -11.13
C LYS A 99 12.64 5.93 -11.35
N LEU A 100 11.87 6.13 -10.27
CA LEU A 100 10.48 6.55 -10.36
C LEU A 100 10.32 7.91 -11.05
N ARG A 101 11.13 8.93 -10.70
CA ARG A 101 11.11 10.24 -11.38
C ARG A 101 11.43 10.12 -12.87
N ARG A 102 12.39 9.28 -13.26
CA ARG A 102 12.72 9.01 -14.66
C ARG A 102 11.57 8.32 -15.39
N ALA A 103 10.93 7.33 -14.76
CA ALA A 103 9.76 6.64 -15.31
C ALA A 103 8.61 7.62 -15.54
N ILE A 104 8.29 8.49 -14.57
CA ILE A 104 7.27 9.53 -14.71
C ILE A 104 7.58 10.44 -15.93
N LYS A 105 8.80 10.98 -16.01
CA LYS A 105 9.19 11.89 -17.11
C LYS A 105 9.17 11.21 -18.48
N ARG A 106 9.49 9.91 -18.55
CA ARG A 106 9.50 9.14 -19.81
C ARG A 106 8.07 8.76 -20.25
N THR A 107 7.16 8.52 -19.30
CA THR A 107 5.76 8.17 -19.58
C THR A 107 4.90 9.42 -19.82
N ALA A 108 5.38 10.59 -19.45
CA ALA A 108 4.64 11.85 -19.51
C ALA A 108 4.22 12.20 -20.95
N PRO A 109 2.93 12.45 -21.21
CA PRO A 109 2.46 12.90 -22.51
C PRO A 109 2.87 14.35 -22.82
N VAL A 110 3.02 15.16 -21.78
CA VAL A 110 3.38 16.57 -21.81
C VAL A 110 4.12 16.93 -20.52
N LEU A 111 4.91 18.00 -20.53
CA LEU A 111 5.59 18.54 -19.35
C LEU A 111 5.21 20.02 -19.16
N PRO A 112 4.96 20.48 -17.93
CA PRO A 112 4.95 19.71 -16.68
C PRO A 112 3.79 18.71 -16.61
N VAL A 113 4.05 17.52 -16.06
CA VAL A 113 3.08 16.42 -15.94
C VAL A 113 2.39 16.43 -14.57
N VAL A 114 1.09 16.18 -14.54
CA VAL A 114 0.29 16.05 -13.30
C VAL A 114 0.18 14.58 -12.90
N VAL A 115 0.63 14.26 -11.70
CA VAL A 115 0.70 12.89 -11.18
C VAL A 115 -0.25 12.70 -10.00
N ALA A 116 -1.04 11.63 -10.01
CA ALA A 116 -1.81 11.16 -8.86
C ALA A 116 -1.19 9.89 -8.28
N VAL A 117 -1.21 9.75 -6.94
CA VAL A 117 -0.74 8.56 -6.22
C VAL A 117 -1.95 7.84 -5.63
N VAL A 118 -2.22 6.61 -6.09
CA VAL A 118 -3.43 5.86 -5.75
C VAL A 118 -3.06 4.43 -5.32
N GLY A 119 -3.81 3.87 -4.39
CA GLY A 119 -3.62 2.49 -3.94
C GLY A 119 -4.32 2.21 -2.61
N TYR A 120 -4.27 0.97 -2.16
CA TYR A 120 -4.88 0.56 -0.90
C TYR A 120 -4.25 1.24 0.32
N PRO A 121 -4.92 1.24 1.48
CA PRO A 121 -4.31 1.68 2.73
C PRO A 121 -3.03 0.88 3.03
N LYS A 122 -2.09 1.48 3.74
CA LYS A 122 -0.86 0.83 4.24
C LYS A 122 0.17 0.36 3.19
N VAL A 123 -0.03 0.62 1.88
CA VAL A 123 0.97 0.31 0.83
C VAL A 123 2.11 1.33 0.75
N GLY A 124 2.02 2.45 1.48
CA GLY A 124 3.09 3.46 1.57
C GLY A 124 2.99 4.64 0.61
N LYS A 125 1.77 5.02 0.20
CA LYS A 125 1.53 6.20 -0.66
C LYS A 125 2.13 7.49 -0.11
N SER A 126 1.90 7.79 1.18
CA SER A 126 2.45 8.98 1.85
C SER A 126 3.98 8.98 1.85
N SER A 127 4.60 7.80 2.02
CA SER A 127 6.06 7.66 1.94
C SER A 127 6.58 7.98 0.54
N ILE A 128 5.86 7.57 -0.52
CA ILE A 128 6.20 7.90 -1.91
C ILE A 128 6.08 9.40 -2.15
N ILE A 129 4.97 9.99 -1.71
CA ILE A 129 4.75 11.44 -1.82
C ILE A 129 5.90 12.20 -1.14
N ASN A 130 6.25 11.82 0.09
CA ASN A 130 7.33 12.46 0.84
C ASN A 130 8.70 12.25 0.18
N ALA A 131 8.97 11.04 -0.31
CA ALA A 131 10.22 10.73 -1.03
C ALA A 131 10.36 11.50 -2.36
N LEU A 132 9.24 11.74 -3.05
CA LEU A 132 9.22 12.56 -4.27
C LEU A 132 9.29 14.06 -3.96
N LYS A 133 8.68 14.55 -2.89
CA LYS A 133 8.77 15.96 -2.50
C LYS A 133 10.22 16.39 -2.20
N GLY A 134 11.04 15.54 -1.57
CA GLY A 134 12.37 15.90 -1.10
C GLY A 134 12.34 16.95 0.01
N ARG A 135 13.53 17.34 0.50
CA ARG A 135 13.67 18.31 1.63
C ARG A 135 13.30 19.76 1.27
N HIS A 136 13.17 20.10 -0.01
CA HIS A 136 13.02 21.47 -0.50
C HIS A 136 11.75 21.72 -1.33
N SER A 137 10.73 20.85 -1.26
CA SER A 137 9.46 21.17 -1.91
C SER A 137 8.70 22.20 -1.07
N ALA A 138 8.84 23.47 -1.43
CA ALA A 138 7.90 24.48 -0.95
C ALA A 138 6.49 24.09 -1.42
N SER A 139 5.50 24.17 -0.49
CA SER A 139 4.10 24.14 -0.87
C SER A 139 3.89 25.32 -1.83
N THR A 140 3.76 25.03 -3.11
CA THR A 140 3.38 26.08 -4.02
C THR A 140 1.93 26.38 -3.77
N SER A 141 1.66 27.65 -3.43
CA SER A 141 0.33 28.26 -3.57
C SER A 141 -0.33 27.80 -4.87
N PRO A 142 -1.65 27.64 -4.87
CA PRO A 142 -2.38 27.22 -6.06
C PRO A 142 -1.99 28.11 -7.23
N TYR A 143 -1.69 27.47 -8.37
CA TYR A 143 -1.36 28.18 -9.58
C TYR A 143 -2.61 28.95 -10.04
N PRO A 144 -2.70 30.28 -9.91
CA PRO A 144 -3.84 31.05 -10.37
C PRO A 144 -3.82 31.04 -11.88
N GLY A 145 -4.86 30.56 -12.52
CA GLY A 145 -5.07 30.71 -13.95
C GLY A 145 -5.26 29.44 -14.78
N SER A 146 -5.28 28.24 -14.18
CA SER A 146 -5.66 27.03 -14.92
C SER A 146 -7.19 26.95 -15.08
N PRO A 147 -7.74 26.73 -16.30
CA PRO A 147 -9.16 26.50 -16.49
C PRO A 147 -9.62 25.28 -15.68
N GLY A 148 -10.60 25.42 -14.81
CA GLY A 148 -11.15 24.33 -13.97
C GLY A 148 -10.67 24.31 -12.51
N TYR A 149 -10.14 25.40 -11.99
CA TYR A 149 -9.74 25.59 -10.60
C TYR A 149 -10.95 25.45 -9.66
N THR A 150 -11.10 24.26 -9.05
CA THR A 150 -12.03 24.05 -7.94
C THR A 150 -11.27 23.84 -6.63
N ARG A 151 -11.76 24.46 -5.57
CA ARG A 151 -11.15 24.63 -4.23
C ARG A 151 -10.68 23.37 -3.47
N HIS A 152 -10.68 22.17 -4.08
CA HIS A 152 -10.52 20.90 -3.34
C HIS A 152 -9.27 20.07 -3.66
N PHE A 153 -8.41 20.48 -4.60
CA PHE A 153 -7.18 19.74 -4.91
C PHE A 153 -6.00 20.70 -4.99
N GLN A 154 -5.07 20.57 -4.06
CA GLN A 154 -3.81 21.29 -4.11
C GLN A 154 -2.81 20.51 -4.93
N LEU A 155 -1.98 21.21 -5.70
CA LEU A 155 -0.86 20.64 -6.46
C LEU A 155 0.45 20.99 -5.75
N TYR A 156 1.31 19.97 -5.58
CA TYR A 156 2.68 20.18 -5.16
C TYR A 156 3.62 20.14 -6.36
N ARG A 157 4.59 21.02 -6.36
CA ARG A 157 5.68 20.94 -7.29
C ARG A 157 6.74 19.99 -6.73
N VAL A 158 6.98 18.87 -7.41
CA VAL A 158 8.07 17.94 -7.10
C VAL A 158 9.39 18.46 -7.71
N ASP A 159 9.36 18.86 -8.98
CA ASP A 159 10.41 19.59 -9.68
C ASP A 159 9.79 20.45 -10.81
N SER A 160 10.61 21.06 -11.68
CA SER A 160 10.13 21.91 -12.78
C SER A 160 9.23 21.17 -13.79
N LYS A 161 9.25 19.84 -13.81
CA LYS A 161 8.56 18.97 -14.78
C LYS A 161 7.47 18.11 -14.19
N ILE A 162 7.40 17.96 -12.85
CA ILE A 162 6.46 17.07 -12.17
C ILE A 162 5.65 17.86 -11.14
N LEU A 163 4.34 17.86 -11.33
CA LEU A 163 3.34 18.33 -10.38
C LEU A 163 2.62 17.12 -9.79
N MET A 164 2.30 17.14 -8.52
CA MET A 164 1.61 16.03 -7.85
C MET A 164 0.36 16.53 -7.15
N ILE A 165 -0.73 15.78 -7.28
CA ILE A 165 -1.98 16.09 -6.57
C ILE A 165 -1.76 15.79 -5.07
N ASP A 166 -2.13 16.74 -4.20
CA ASP A 166 -1.87 16.69 -2.76
C ASP A 166 -2.53 15.51 -2.05
N THR A 167 -3.65 15.07 -2.53
CA THR A 167 -4.44 14.06 -1.84
C THR A 167 -4.09 12.67 -2.32
N PRO A 168 -3.50 11.81 -1.48
CA PRO A 168 -3.31 10.42 -1.83
C PRO A 168 -4.66 9.74 -2.03
N GLY A 169 -4.89 9.16 -3.19
CA GLY A 169 -6.08 8.37 -3.47
C GLY A 169 -6.06 7.08 -2.66
N ILE A 170 -6.70 7.08 -1.49
CA ILE A 170 -6.89 5.87 -0.67
C ILE A 170 -8.17 5.19 -1.16
N ILE A 171 -8.01 4.18 -2.01
CA ILE A 171 -9.13 3.45 -2.58
C ILE A 171 -9.64 2.35 -1.64
N PRO A 172 -10.94 1.98 -1.73
CA PRO A 172 -11.48 0.85 -1.01
C PRO A 172 -10.74 -0.44 -1.37
N VAL A 173 -10.47 -1.26 -0.37
CA VAL A 173 -9.86 -2.58 -0.58
C VAL A 173 -10.89 -3.51 -1.21
N GLU A 174 -10.55 -4.10 -2.34
CA GLU A 174 -11.36 -5.09 -3.05
C GLU A 174 -10.83 -6.50 -2.76
N GLY A 175 -11.65 -7.51 -3.06
CA GLY A 175 -11.25 -8.91 -2.91
C GLY A 175 -11.46 -9.46 -1.50
N ASP A 176 -10.46 -10.13 -0.95
CA ASP A 176 -10.52 -10.87 0.28
C ASP A 176 -10.97 -10.00 1.49
N GLU A 177 -11.88 -10.56 2.29
CA GLU A 177 -12.41 -9.90 3.47
C GLU A 177 -11.32 -9.60 4.51
N VAL A 178 -10.33 -10.48 4.63
CA VAL A 178 -9.19 -10.31 5.54
C VAL A 178 -8.33 -9.12 5.14
N GLU A 179 -8.00 -8.98 3.86
CA GLU A 179 -7.27 -7.81 3.37
C GLU A 179 -8.06 -6.51 3.62
N LYS A 180 -9.42 -6.57 3.52
CA LYS A 180 -10.27 -5.42 3.87
C LYS A 180 -10.14 -5.06 5.35
N LEU A 181 -10.14 -6.04 6.24
CA LEU A 181 -10.02 -5.82 7.68
C LEU A 181 -8.62 -5.31 8.06
N ILE A 182 -7.56 -6.01 7.66
CA ILE A 182 -6.20 -5.67 8.07
C ILE A 182 -5.70 -4.35 7.46
N ARG A 183 -6.22 -3.94 6.29
CA ARG A 183 -5.81 -2.69 5.62
C ARG A 183 -6.79 -1.54 5.82
N GLY A 184 -8.09 -1.84 5.92
CA GLY A 184 -9.15 -0.83 5.98
C GLY A 184 -9.35 -0.23 7.37
N TYR A 185 -8.87 -0.88 8.42
CA TYR A 185 -9.05 -0.44 9.80
C TYR A 185 -7.72 -0.31 10.54
N PRO A 186 -7.60 0.64 11.47
CA PRO A 186 -6.56 0.59 12.49
C PRO A 186 -6.73 -0.68 13.33
N PRO A 187 -5.66 -1.42 13.66
CA PRO A 187 -5.76 -2.65 14.45
C PRO A 187 -6.50 -2.47 15.78
N GLU A 188 -6.37 -1.28 16.38
CA GLU A 188 -7.00 -0.91 17.65
C GLU A 188 -8.53 -0.79 17.57
N LYS A 189 -9.07 -0.66 16.35
CA LYS A 189 -10.50 -0.47 16.09
C LYS A 189 -11.17 -1.72 15.51
N LEU A 190 -10.44 -2.82 15.39
CA LEU A 190 -11.01 -4.10 15.00
C LEU A 190 -11.77 -4.66 16.21
N GLU A 191 -13.07 -4.93 16.02
CA GLU A 191 -13.91 -5.59 17.05
C GLU A 191 -13.40 -7.00 17.30
N ASP A 192 -13.16 -7.77 16.24
CA ASP A 192 -12.50 -9.07 16.29
C ASP A 192 -11.15 -8.99 15.55
N PRO A 193 -10.01 -8.79 16.25
CA PRO A 193 -8.70 -8.83 15.65
C PRO A 193 -8.13 -10.24 15.48
N VAL A 194 -8.68 -11.23 16.19
CA VAL A 194 -8.09 -12.58 16.28
C VAL A 194 -8.23 -13.32 14.96
N ARG A 195 -9.46 -13.39 14.43
CA ARG A 195 -9.73 -14.07 13.16
C ARG A 195 -8.87 -13.55 11.99
N PRO A 196 -8.80 -12.24 11.69
CA PRO A 196 -7.93 -11.74 10.62
C PRO A 196 -6.44 -11.95 10.91
N ALA A 197 -6.03 -11.95 12.18
CA ALA A 197 -4.64 -12.25 12.54
C ALA A 197 -4.28 -13.73 12.30
N ILE A 198 -5.17 -14.66 12.64
CA ILE A 198 -4.97 -16.10 12.37
C ILE A 198 -4.79 -16.33 10.87
N ILE A 199 -5.69 -15.82 10.03
CA ILE A 199 -5.60 -16.00 8.57
C ILE A 199 -4.34 -15.32 8.01
N LEU A 200 -3.93 -14.18 8.56
CA LEU A 200 -2.67 -13.53 8.20
C LEU A 200 -1.44 -14.39 8.59
N ILE A 201 -1.46 -14.99 9.77
CA ILE A 201 -0.40 -15.91 10.24
C ILE A 201 -0.29 -17.12 9.31
N GLU A 202 -1.42 -17.78 9.00
CA GLU A 202 -1.47 -18.91 8.08
C GLU A 202 -0.92 -18.55 6.70
N LYS A 203 -1.32 -17.39 6.16
CA LYS A 203 -0.79 -16.87 4.91
C LYS A 203 0.72 -16.69 4.97
N ILE A 204 1.23 -16.08 6.03
CA ILE A 204 2.67 -15.84 6.21
C ILE A 204 3.44 -17.17 6.30
N LEU A 205 2.97 -18.10 7.14
CA LEU A 205 3.59 -19.41 7.34
C LEU A 205 3.64 -20.25 6.06
N LYS A 206 2.62 -20.16 5.21
CA LYS A 206 2.59 -20.82 3.90
C LYS A 206 3.78 -20.45 3.02
N TYR A 207 4.25 -19.20 3.07
CA TYR A 207 5.34 -18.70 2.22
C TYR A 207 6.68 -18.57 2.97
N ASN A 208 6.65 -18.44 4.28
CA ASN A 208 7.84 -18.46 5.15
C ASN A 208 7.53 -19.15 6.49
N PRO A 209 7.74 -20.48 6.60
CA PRO A 209 7.47 -21.22 7.84
C PRO A 209 8.26 -20.71 9.06
N ASN A 210 9.39 -20.04 8.85
CA ASN A 210 10.26 -19.53 9.91
C ASN A 210 10.03 -18.02 10.21
N ALA A 211 8.97 -17.42 9.66
CA ALA A 211 8.71 -15.99 9.82
C ALA A 211 8.58 -15.55 11.28
N PHE A 212 7.87 -16.34 12.09
CA PHE A 212 7.64 -16.05 13.51
C PHE A 212 8.81 -16.41 14.40
N LEU A 213 9.60 -17.42 14.02
CA LEU A 213 10.89 -17.73 14.66
C LEU A 213 11.84 -16.53 14.51
N HIS A 214 11.99 -16.00 13.30
CA HIS A 214 12.87 -14.86 13.04
C HIS A 214 12.37 -13.55 13.67
N ALA A 215 11.04 -13.32 13.71
CA ALA A 215 10.48 -12.09 14.22
C ALA A 215 10.35 -12.04 15.75
N TYR A 216 10.06 -13.19 16.38
CA TYR A 216 9.70 -13.26 17.79
C TYR A 216 10.42 -14.37 18.55
N GLY A 217 11.21 -15.23 17.91
CA GLY A 217 11.81 -16.42 18.52
C GLY A 217 10.78 -17.51 18.86
N ILE A 218 9.67 -17.59 18.11
CA ILE A 218 8.58 -18.55 18.32
C ILE A 218 8.71 -19.67 17.30
N GLU A 219 8.82 -20.91 17.78
CA GLU A 219 9.06 -22.08 16.92
C GLU A 219 7.77 -22.74 16.41
N THR A 220 6.66 -22.60 17.17
CA THR A 220 5.39 -23.20 16.77
C THR A 220 4.85 -22.59 15.48
N GLN A 221 4.17 -23.41 14.69
CA GLN A 221 3.45 -22.98 13.48
C GLN A 221 1.93 -22.97 13.68
N ASP A 222 1.45 -23.24 14.89
CA ASP A 222 0.05 -23.12 15.25
C ASP A 222 -0.30 -21.63 15.46
N PRO A 223 -1.23 -21.06 14.67
CA PRO A 223 -1.53 -19.64 14.75
C PRO A 223 -2.03 -19.17 16.11
N VAL A 224 -2.81 -20.02 16.80
CA VAL A 224 -3.35 -19.67 18.13
C VAL A 224 -2.23 -19.67 19.16
N LYS A 225 -1.36 -20.68 19.14
CA LYS A 225 -0.20 -20.73 20.02
C LYS A 225 0.78 -19.59 19.79
N ILE A 226 0.94 -19.15 18.53
CA ILE A 226 1.75 -17.96 18.21
C ILE A 226 1.18 -16.72 18.93
N LEU A 227 -0.14 -16.52 18.87
CA LEU A 227 -0.79 -15.39 19.57
C LEU A 227 -0.62 -15.50 21.10
N GLU A 228 -0.81 -16.69 21.67
CA GLU A 228 -0.63 -16.94 23.09
C GLU A 228 0.81 -16.65 23.54
N GLU A 229 1.81 -17.18 22.83
CA GLU A 229 3.21 -16.95 23.15
C GLU A 229 3.62 -15.48 23.03
N ILE A 230 3.10 -14.75 22.06
CA ILE A 230 3.34 -13.29 21.95
C ILE A 230 2.73 -12.57 23.16
N ALA A 231 1.50 -12.89 23.55
CA ALA A 231 0.85 -12.28 24.71
C ALA A 231 1.64 -12.57 25.98
N VAL A 232 2.06 -13.83 26.20
CA VAL A 232 2.87 -14.23 27.36
C VAL A 232 4.21 -13.49 27.40
N ARG A 233 4.97 -13.47 26.30
CA ARG A 233 6.28 -12.80 26.22
C ARG A 233 6.20 -11.30 26.42
N ARG A 234 5.08 -10.66 26.06
CA ARG A 234 4.83 -9.23 26.28
C ARG A 234 4.17 -8.90 27.61
N GLY A 235 3.87 -9.91 28.43
CA GLY A 235 3.23 -9.73 29.74
C GLY A 235 1.77 -9.28 29.63
N TRP A 236 1.08 -9.62 28.55
CA TRP A 236 -0.30 -9.26 28.29
C TRP A 236 -1.25 -10.35 28.81
N PHE A 237 -1.87 -10.09 29.96
CA PHE A 237 -2.78 -11.01 30.61
C PHE A 237 -4.05 -10.30 31.06
N TYR A 238 -5.15 -11.04 31.08
CA TYR A 238 -6.35 -10.58 31.77
C TYR A 238 -6.07 -10.43 33.27
N LYS A 239 -6.55 -9.33 33.88
CA LYS A 239 -6.26 -9.03 35.30
C LYS A 239 -6.79 -10.09 36.28
N ILE A 240 -7.96 -10.64 35.98
CA ILE A 240 -8.67 -11.58 36.84
C ILE A 240 -8.26 -13.02 36.54
N THR A 241 -8.46 -13.50 35.31
CA THR A 241 -8.23 -14.90 34.92
C THR A 241 -6.77 -15.25 34.74
N LYS A 242 -5.91 -14.25 34.54
CA LYS A 242 -4.48 -14.43 34.20
C LYS A 242 -4.23 -15.17 32.88
N GLU A 243 -5.26 -15.31 32.06
CA GLU A 243 -5.14 -15.85 30.71
C GLU A 243 -4.46 -14.86 29.77
N PRO A 244 -3.75 -15.32 28.73
CA PRO A 244 -3.10 -14.44 27.73
C PRO A 244 -4.14 -13.59 26.98
N LEU A 245 -3.84 -12.30 26.80
CA LEU A 245 -4.64 -11.35 26.00
C LEU A 245 -4.35 -11.55 24.52
N ILE A 246 -4.95 -12.55 23.90
CA ILE A 246 -4.72 -12.92 22.49
C ILE A 246 -5.17 -11.83 21.51
N GLU A 247 -6.19 -11.03 21.86
CA GLU A 247 -6.61 -9.89 21.02
C GLU A 247 -5.52 -8.85 20.89
N GLU A 248 -4.78 -8.56 21.97
CA GLU A 248 -3.65 -7.61 21.90
C GLU A 248 -2.49 -8.17 21.11
N ALA A 249 -2.23 -9.47 21.20
CA ALA A 249 -1.24 -10.14 20.34
C ALA A 249 -1.67 -10.09 18.87
N ALA A 250 -2.94 -10.30 18.58
CA ALA A 250 -3.51 -10.21 17.23
C ALA A 250 -3.33 -8.80 16.64
N ARG A 251 -3.69 -7.76 17.41
CA ARG A 251 -3.46 -6.35 17.02
C ARG A 251 -1.98 -6.07 16.76
N ALA A 252 -1.11 -6.60 17.62
CA ALA A 252 0.33 -6.44 17.46
C ALA A 252 0.86 -7.10 16.19
N ILE A 253 0.43 -8.32 15.86
CA ILE A 253 0.82 -8.98 14.62
C ILE A 253 0.39 -8.18 13.39
N ILE A 254 -0.83 -7.66 13.35
CA ILE A 254 -1.31 -6.84 12.24
C ILE A 254 -0.47 -5.57 12.09
N ARG A 255 -0.10 -4.90 13.21
CA ARG A 255 0.83 -3.75 13.18
C ARG A 255 2.19 -4.14 12.65
N ASP A 256 2.79 -5.18 13.24
CA ASP A 256 4.13 -5.64 12.92
C ASP A 256 4.23 -6.15 11.46
N TYR A 257 3.14 -6.71 10.92
CA TYR A 257 3.01 -7.00 9.50
C TYR A 257 3.09 -5.72 8.65
N HIS A 258 2.32 -4.68 8.98
CA HIS A 258 2.37 -3.43 8.22
C HIS A 258 3.70 -2.71 8.31
N ASP A 259 4.35 -2.79 9.49
CA ASP A 259 5.67 -2.21 9.76
C ASP A 259 6.82 -2.99 9.11
N GLY A 260 6.55 -4.20 8.58
CA GLY A 260 7.55 -5.03 7.92
C GLY A 260 8.48 -5.78 8.87
N LYS A 261 8.09 -5.95 10.13
CA LYS A 261 8.86 -6.73 11.11
C LYS A 261 8.77 -8.24 10.87
N ILE A 262 7.63 -8.70 10.32
CA ILE A 262 7.40 -10.09 9.94
C ILE A 262 7.74 -10.23 8.45
N ARG A 263 8.78 -11.00 8.14
CA ARG A 263 9.27 -11.15 6.78
C ARG A 263 8.61 -12.32 6.07
N PHE A 264 7.94 -12.04 4.99
CA PHE A 264 7.48 -13.00 4.01
C PHE A 264 7.33 -12.30 2.65
N TYR A 265 7.26 -13.06 1.58
CA TYR A 265 6.95 -12.55 0.26
C TYR A 265 6.39 -13.67 -0.63
N ILE A 266 5.66 -13.26 -1.64
CA ILE A 266 5.13 -14.13 -2.68
C ILE A 266 5.86 -13.80 -3.98
N ARG A 267 6.27 -14.81 -4.72
CA ARG A 267 6.81 -14.62 -6.07
C ARG A 267 5.68 -14.47 -7.08
N PRO A 268 5.90 -13.82 -8.23
CA PRO A 268 4.91 -13.81 -9.29
C PRO A 268 4.57 -15.24 -9.73
N PRO A 269 3.34 -15.48 -10.22
CA PRO A 269 3.01 -16.77 -10.81
C PRO A 269 4.01 -17.04 -11.93
N THR A 270 4.61 -18.23 -11.93
CA THR A 270 5.44 -18.69 -13.04
C THR A 270 4.56 -18.67 -14.28
N ALA A 271 4.97 -17.96 -15.32
CA ALA A 271 4.29 -18.10 -16.60
C ALA A 271 4.27 -19.60 -16.92
N LEU A 272 3.06 -20.19 -16.91
CA LEU A 272 2.89 -21.53 -17.41
C LEU A 272 3.48 -21.50 -18.82
N SER A 273 4.60 -22.21 -18.99
CA SER A 273 5.22 -22.40 -20.29
C SER A 273 4.10 -22.76 -21.29
N LYS A 274 3.88 -21.83 -22.23
CA LYS A 274 2.96 -22.04 -23.35
C LYS A 274 3.43 -23.18 -24.22
#